data_ec78f41e411c45e19006fdefa2c12e2e
#
_entry.id   ec78f41e411c45e19006fdefa2c12e2e
#
_cell.length_a   1.000
_cell.length_b   1.000
_cell.length_c   1.000
_cell.angle_alpha   90.00
_cell.angle_beta   90.00
_cell.angle_gamma   90.00
#
_symmetry.space_group_name_H-M   'P 1'
#
loop_
_entity.id
_entity.type
_entity.pdbx_description
1 polymer ?
#
loop_
_entity_poly.entity_id
_entity_poly.type
_entity_poly.pdbx_seq_one_letter_code
_entity_poly.pdbx_strand_id
1 'polypeptide(L)'
;MYKLEVELTTFCNLFCPGCLRYKFKDNILHRKNEVIYDQFLDLNVFKENLFKGKNAFLWHSVEGIGTYGDPLGHKDIAKFCEIMLLSNPKIRFFFHTNGTLGNEDTWKNLAKFCNTPNRYI
;
A
#
# COMPACT_ATOMS: atom_id res chain seq x y z
N MET A 1 16.83 -9.46 -8.59
CA MET A 1 15.41 -9.58 -8.16
C MET A 1 14.89 -8.18 -7.94
N TYR A 2 13.83 -7.77 -8.63
CA TYR A 2 13.30 -6.41 -8.58
C TYR A 2 12.13 -6.33 -7.63
N LYS A 3 12.13 -5.30 -6.77
CA LYS A 3 11.05 -4.94 -5.85
C LYS A 3 10.40 -3.63 -6.32
N LEU A 4 9.08 -3.56 -6.27
CA LEU A 4 8.30 -2.35 -6.50
C LEU A 4 7.78 -1.86 -5.14
N GLU A 5 8.04 -0.61 -4.82
CA GLU A 5 7.46 0.07 -3.65
C GLU A 5 6.36 1.00 -4.11
N VAL A 6 5.20 0.93 -3.46
CA VAL A 6 4.02 1.71 -3.82
C VAL A 6 3.39 2.32 -2.58
N GLU A 7 3.25 3.63 -2.57
CA GLU A 7 2.43 4.33 -1.59
C GLU A 7 0.98 4.30 -2.07
N LEU A 8 0.15 3.43 -1.50
CA LEU A 8 -1.24 3.26 -1.91
C LEU A 8 -2.14 4.41 -1.47
N THR A 9 -1.81 5.03 -0.34
CA THR A 9 -2.56 6.14 0.21
C THR A 9 -1.72 6.94 1.20
N THR A 10 -2.02 8.21 1.33
CA THR A 10 -1.48 9.06 2.39
C THR A 10 -2.44 9.19 3.58
N PHE A 11 -3.52 8.39 3.60
CA PHE A 11 -4.44 8.29 4.73
C PHE A 11 -3.90 7.33 5.79
N CYS A 12 -4.03 7.71 7.05
CA CYS A 12 -3.80 6.86 8.22
C CYS A 12 -4.62 7.40 9.39
N ASN A 13 -5.15 6.50 10.20
CA ASN A 13 -5.97 6.83 11.36
C ASN A 13 -5.16 7.08 12.65
N LEU A 14 -3.84 6.93 12.62
CA LEU A 14 -2.98 7.16 13.78
C LEU A 14 -2.20 8.47 13.68
N PHE A 15 -1.82 8.99 14.86
CA PHE A 15 -1.05 10.22 15.07
C PHE A 15 0.22 9.91 15.85
N CYS A 16 1.09 9.06 15.27
CA CYS A 16 2.32 8.64 15.95
C CYS A 16 3.34 9.77 16.03
N PRO A 17 3.93 10.06 17.20
CA PRO A 17 4.89 11.15 17.38
C PRO A 17 6.13 11.09 16.50
N GLY A 18 6.58 9.87 16.16
CA GLY A 18 7.74 9.65 15.27
C GLY A 18 7.40 9.54 13.79
N CYS A 19 6.14 9.75 13.42
CA CYS A 19 5.70 9.60 12.03
C CYS A 19 6.19 10.77 11.15
N LEU A 20 6.66 10.45 9.95
CA LEU A 20 7.10 11.46 8.97
C LEU A 20 6.01 12.46 8.55
N ARG A 21 4.74 12.13 8.79
CA ARG A 21 3.59 13.01 8.51
C ARG A 21 3.49 14.19 9.46
N TYR A 22 4.10 14.11 10.64
CA TYR A 22 3.92 15.07 11.72
C TYR A 22 5.25 15.67 12.18
N LYS A 23 5.17 16.87 12.72
CA LYS A 23 6.22 17.51 13.51
C LYS A 23 5.71 17.71 14.93
N PHE A 24 6.58 17.47 15.89
CA PHE A 24 6.30 17.72 17.30
C PHE A 24 6.88 19.09 17.68
N LYS A 25 6.03 20.00 18.09
CA LYS A 25 6.41 21.34 18.51
C LYS A 25 5.52 21.78 19.67
N ASP A 26 6.12 22.39 20.69
CA ASP A 26 5.43 22.91 21.88
C ASP A 26 4.52 21.84 22.55
N ASN A 27 5.02 20.60 22.63
CA ASN A 27 4.29 19.42 23.14
C ASN A 27 3.00 19.07 22.37
N ILE A 28 2.88 19.53 21.13
CA ILE A 28 1.74 19.29 20.26
C ILE A 28 2.20 18.69 18.92
N LEU A 29 1.47 17.71 18.41
CA LEU A 29 1.66 17.17 17.08
C LEU A 29 0.96 18.05 16.04
N HIS A 30 1.73 18.52 15.07
CA HIS A 30 1.25 19.30 13.94
C HIS A 30 1.42 18.54 12.64
N ARG A 31 0.45 18.63 11.75
CA ARG A 31 0.62 18.14 10.36
C ARG A 31 1.73 18.92 9.66
N LYS A 32 2.57 18.24 8.91
CA LYS A 32 3.57 18.89 8.05
C LYS A 32 2.89 19.44 6.79
N ASN A 33 3.20 20.68 6.43
CA ASN A 33 2.60 21.33 5.28
C ASN A 33 3.02 20.72 3.94
N GLU A 34 4.20 20.10 3.89
CA GLU A 34 4.76 19.43 2.71
C GLU A 34 4.13 18.07 2.41
N VAL A 35 3.32 17.53 3.31
CA VAL A 35 2.62 16.24 3.14
C VAL A 35 1.22 16.48 2.61
N ILE A 36 0.90 15.84 1.50
CA ILE A 36 -0.47 15.80 0.96
C ILE A 36 -1.20 14.65 1.63
N TYR A 37 -2.20 14.98 2.46
CA TYR A 37 -2.95 14.02 3.26
C TYR A 37 -4.16 13.47 2.52
N ASP A 38 -4.61 12.28 2.94
CA ASP A 38 -5.88 11.67 2.57
C ASP A 38 -6.05 11.50 1.03
N GLN A 39 -4.93 11.23 0.35
CA GLN A 39 -4.93 10.88 -1.06
C GLN A 39 -4.91 9.37 -1.25
N PHE A 40 -5.49 8.92 -2.34
CA PHE A 40 -5.60 7.50 -2.68
C PHE A 40 -5.11 7.29 -4.12
N LEU A 41 -4.27 6.27 -4.32
CA LEU A 41 -3.79 5.91 -5.64
C LEU A 41 -4.97 5.46 -6.53
N ASP A 42 -5.11 6.09 -7.69
CA ASP A 42 -6.05 5.60 -8.70
C ASP A 42 -5.52 4.31 -9.32
N LEU A 43 -6.16 3.20 -9.00
CA LEU A 43 -5.71 1.88 -9.45
C LEU A 43 -5.92 1.62 -10.94
N ASN A 44 -6.83 2.34 -11.60
CA ASN A 44 -6.98 2.24 -13.04
C ASN A 44 -5.81 2.93 -13.75
N VAL A 45 -5.45 4.12 -13.30
CA VAL A 45 -4.26 4.86 -13.78
C VAL A 45 -2.99 4.07 -13.48
N PHE A 46 -2.86 3.51 -12.28
CA PHE A 46 -1.73 2.66 -11.90
C PHE A 46 -1.60 1.46 -12.84
N LYS A 47 -2.69 0.71 -13.06
CA LYS A 47 -2.72 -0.43 -13.96
C LYS A 47 -2.30 -0.05 -15.38
N GLU A 48 -2.89 1.02 -15.90
CA GLU A 48 -2.57 1.50 -17.25
C GLU A 48 -1.07 1.81 -17.39
N ASN A 49 -0.50 2.53 -16.44
CA ASN A 49 0.93 2.88 -16.47
C ASN A 49 1.85 1.67 -16.23
N LEU A 50 1.47 0.75 -15.36
CA LEU A 50 2.23 -0.49 -15.11
C LEU A 50 2.39 -1.30 -16.41
N PHE A 51 1.35 -1.41 -17.22
CA PHE A 51 1.34 -2.23 -18.43
C PHE A 51 1.72 -1.47 -19.72
N LYS A 52 1.87 -0.14 -19.68
CA LYS A 52 2.38 0.64 -20.81
C LYS A 52 3.82 0.29 -21.21
N GLY A 53 4.64 -0.11 -20.25
CA GLY A 53 6.05 -0.41 -20.42
C GLY A 53 6.32 -1.90 -20.58
N LYS A 54 7.52 -2.23 -21.08
CA LYS A 54 8.00 -3.62 -21.17
C LYS A 54 8.38 -4.23 -19.80
N ASN A 55 8.30 -3.43 -18.74
CA ASN A 55 8.82 -3.78 -17.42
C ASN A 55 7.76 -4.33 -16.45
N ALA A 56 6.51 -4.43 -16.87
CA ALA A 56 5.41 -4.91 -16.01
C ALA A 56 5.69 -6.29 -15.38
N PHE A 57 6.40 -7.15 -16.08
CA PHE A 57 6.66 -8.54 -15.68
C PHE A 57 7.98 -8.74 -14.92
N LEU A 58 8.73 -7.68 -14.65
CA LEU A 58 10.03 -7.75 -13.96
C LEU A 58 9.91 -7.85 -12.44
N TRP A 59 8.78 -7.48 -11.88
CA TRP A 59 8.57 -7.38 -10.44
C TRP A 59 8.40 -8.74 -9.80
N HIS A 60 9.23 -9.06 -8.80
CA HIS A 60 9.17 -10.31 -8.03
C HIS A 60 8.47 -10.10 -6.70
N SER A 61 8.48 -8.88 -6.19
CA SER A 61 7.77 -8.49 -4.98
C SER A 61 7.23 -7.06 -5.11
N VAL A 62 6.14 -6.82 -4.42
CA VAL A 62 5.59 -5.49 -4.25
C VAL A 62 5.40 -5.20 -2.78
N GLU A 63 5.76 -4.00 -2.39
CA GLU A 63 5.66 -3.51 -1.02
C GLU A 63 4.70 -2.32 -1.02
N GLY A 64 3.56 -2.49 -0.36
CA GLY A 64 2.67 -1.40 -0.02
C GLY A 64 3.25 -0.67 1.18
N ILE A 65 4.03 0.37 0.89
CA ILE A 65 4.70 1.15 1.94
C ILE A 65 3.71 2.06 2.65
N GLY A 66 3.98 2.29 3.92
CA GLY A 66 3.20 3.16 4.78
C GLY A 66 4.00 4.36 5.25
N THR A 67 4.75 5.01 4.35
CA THR A 67 5.57 6.18 4.71
C THR A 67 4.72 7.36 5.14
N TYR A 68 3.69 7.65 4.36
CA TYR A 68 2.77 8.78 4.59
C TYR A 68 1.33 8.35 4.84
N GLY A 69 1.04 7.06 4.81
CA GLY A 69 -0.27 6.52 5.07
C GLY A 69 -0.22 5.08 5.56
N ASP A 70 -1.38 4.46 5.67
CA ASP A 70 -1.49 3.03 5.95
C ASP A 70 -2.14 2.34 4.74
N PRO A 71 -1.49 1.38 4.09
CA PRO A 71 -1.99 0.77 2.87
C PRO A 71 -3.38 0.12 3.03
N LEU A 72 -3.74 -0.35 4.24
CA LEU A 72 -5.08 -0.87 4.52
C LEU A 72 -6.15 0.22 4.59
N GLY A 73 -5.78 1.49 4.56
CA GLY A 73 -6.71 2.60 4.37
C GLY A 73 -7.23 2.72 2.94
N HIS A 74 -6.58 2.06 1.98
CA HIS A 74 -7.06 2.05 0.59
C HIS A 74 -8.18 1.01 0.44
N LYS A 75 -9.41 1.49 0.15
CA LYS A 75 -10.60 0.65 0.07
C LYS A 75 -10.51 -0.51 -0.95
N ASP A 76 -9.73 -0.32 -2.01
CA ASP A 76 -9.60 -1.27 -3.12
C ASP A 76 -8.25 -2.00 -3.09
N ILE A 77 -7.64 -2.22 -1.92
CA ILE A 77 -6.34 -2.89 -1.78
C ILE A 77 -6.32 -4.28 -2.41
N ALA A 78 -7.43 -5.02 -2.36
CA ALA A 78 -7.55 -6.33 -3.02
C ALA A 78 -7.41 -6.20 -4.54
N LYS A 79 -8.01 -5.16 -5.15
CA LYS A 79 -7.85 -4.85 -6.57
C LYS A 79 -6.39 -4.55 -6.93
N PHE A 80 -5.66 -3.86 -6.06
CA PHE A 80 -4.22 -3.66 -6.23
C PHE A 80 -3.48 -5.01 -6.31
N CYS A 81 -3.77 -5.92 -5.39
CA CYS A 81 -3.19 -7.27 -5.42
C CYS A 81 -3.51 -8.00 -6.73
N GLU A 82 -4.77 -7.94 -7.20
CA GLU A 82 -5.17 -8.53 -8.47
C GLU A 82 -4.38 -7.97 -9.66
N ILE A 83 -4.21 -6.66 -9.73
CA ILE A 83 -3.42 -5.99 -10.78
C ILE A 83 -1.97 -6.50 -10.77
N MET A 84 -1.36 -6.60 -9.61
CA MET A 84 0.01 -7.08 -9.48
C MET A 84 0.14 -8.57 -9.86
N LEU A 85 -0.87 -9.38 -9.59
CA LEU A 85 -0.90 -10.79 -10.01
C LEU A 85 -1.01 -10.95 -11.53
N LEU A 86 -1.64 -10.01 -12.23
CA LEU A 86 -1.63 -9.98 -13.69
C LEU A 86 -0.22 -9.73 -14.25
N SER A 87 0.60 -8.96 -13.52
CA SER A 87 2.00 -8.71 -13.92
C SER A 87 2.89 -9.93 -13.64
N ASN A 88 2.72 -10.56 -12.49
CA ASN A 88 3.46 -11.77 -12.14
C ASN A 88 2.61 -12.65 -11.19
N PRO A 89 2.13 -13.82 -11.64
CA PRO A 89 1.34 -14.71 -10.79
C PRO A 89 2.06 -15.25 -9.55
N LYS A 90 3.39 -15.13 -9.50
CA LYS A 90 4.22 -15.54 -8.36
C LYS A 90 4.72 -14.36 -7.52
N ILE A 91 4.18 -13.15 -7.74
CA ILE A 91 4.60 -11.96 -6.99
C ILE A 91 4.32 -12.13 -5.50
N ARG A 92 5.24 -11.65 -4.68
CA ARG A 92 5.08 -11.61 -3.22
C ARG A 92 4.62 -10.23 -2.79
N PHE A 93 3.68 -10.19 -1.86
CA PHE A 93 3.14 -8.96 -1.27
C PHE A 93 3.72 -8.71 0.12
N PHE A 94 4.03 -7.46 0.40
CA PHE A 94 4.39 -6.98 1.72
C PHE A 94 3.63 -5.68 2.00
N PHE A 95 2.94 -5.59 3.13
CA PHE A 95 2.22 -4.40 3.54
C PHE A 95 2.70 -3.94 4.91
N HIS A 96 3.09 -2.67 5.00
CA HIS A 96 3.44 -2.03 6.25
C HIS A 96 2.19 -1.34 6.81
N THR A 97 1.58 -1.94 7.80
CA THR A 97 0.32 -1.46 8.37
C THR A 97 0.37 -1.43 9.89
N ASN A 98 -0.40 -0.52 10.48
CA ASN A 98 -0.64 -0.51 11.93
C ASN A 98 -1.68 -1.59 12.36
N GLY A 99 -2.32 -2.26 11.40
CA GLY A 99 -3.27 -3.35 11.63
C GLY A 99 -4.65 -2.92 12.14
N THR A 100 -4.92 -1.63 12.29
CA THR A 100 -6.18 -1.12 12.85
C THR A 100 -7.18 -0.65 11.79
N LEU A 101 -6.72 -0.52 10.55
CA LEU A 101 -7.55 -0.21 9.39
C LEU A 101 -7.98 -1.49 8.66
N GLY A 102 -9.00 -1.34 7.84
CA GLY A 102 -9.62 -2.46 7.16
C GLY A 102 -10.73 -3.10 8.00
N ASN A 103 -11.84 -3.34 7.35
CA ASN A 103 -12.95 -4.10 7.93
C ASN A 103 -12.76 -5.61 7.69
N GLU A 104 -13.70 -6.42 8.19
CA GLU A 104 -13.68 -7.87 8.03
C GLU A 104 -13.58 -8.30 6.55
N ASP A 105 -14.27 -7.60 5.65
CA ASP A 105 -14.24 -7.90 4.21
C ASP A 105 -12.88 -7.60 3.59
N THR A 106 -12.22 -6.52 4.02
CA THR A 106 -10.84 -6.21 3.62
C THR A 106 -9.91 -7.37 3.96
N TRP A 107 -9.95 -7.84 5.21
CA TRP A 107 -9.09 -8.93 5.66
C TRP A 107 -9.43 -10.26 4.98
N LYS A 108 -10.72 -10.58 4.81
CA LYS A 108 -11.14 -11.78 4.07
C LYS A 108 -10.67 -11.76 2.62
N ASN A 109 -10.75 -10.61 1.96
CA ASN A 109 -10.31 -10.47 0.57
C ASN A 109 -8.78 -10.60 0.45
N LEU A 110 -8.02 -10.01 1.37
CA LEU A 110 -6.56 -10.16 1.39
C LEU A 110 -6.14 -11.61 1.69
N ALA A 111 -6.83 -12.29 2.60
CA ALA A 111 -6.55 -13.68 2.93
C ALA A 111 -6.63 -14.64 1.71
N LYS A 112 -7.42 -14.30 0.70
CA LYS A 112 -7.48 -15.07 -0.56
C LYS A 112 -6.13 -15.13 -1.27
N PHE A 113 -5.31 -14.10 -1.11
CA PHE A 113 -3.97 -14.04 -1.72
C PHE A 113 -2.90 -14.74 -0.88
N CYS A 114 -3.15 -14.99 0.43
CA CYS A 114 -2.26 -15.73 1.31
C CYS A 114 -2.27 -17.23 1.07
N ASN A 115 -3.39 -17.79 0.60
CA ASN A 115 -3.61 -19.24 0.49
C ASN A 115 -2.87 -19.90 -0.69
N THR A 116 -2.02 -19.19 -1.37
CA THR A 116 -1.19 -19.76 -2.44
C THR A 116 0.19 -20.12 -1.90
N PRO A 117 0.72 -21.33 -2.18
CA PRO A 117 2.07 -21.71 -1.75
C PRO A 117 3.09 -20.64 -2.17
N ASN A 118 3.94 -20.22 -1.23
CA ASN A 118 4.99 -19.21 -1.41
C ASN A 118 4.53 -17.74 -1.49
N ARG A 119 3.33 -17.40 -1.03
CA ARG A 119 2.92 -15.99 -0.82
C ARG A 119 2.87 -15.68 0.66
N TYR A 120 3.54 -14.61 1.03
CA TYR A 120 3.49 -14.01 2.38
C TYR A 120 2.90 -12.62 2.24
N ILE A 121 1.96 -12.30 3.11
CA ILE A 121 1.46 -10.93 3.33
C ILE A 121 1.95 -10.48 4.68
#